data_90f389750c39e9b99644bafca7e57ef8
#
_entry.id   90f389750c39e9b99644bafca7e57ef8
#
_cell.length_a   1.000
_cell.length_b   1.000
_cell.length_c   1.000
_cell.angle_alpha   90.00
_cell.angle_beta   90.00
_cell.angle_gamma   90.00
#
_symmetry.space_group_name_H-M   'P 1'
#
loop_
_entity.id
_entity.type
_entity.pdbx_description
1 polymer ?
#
loop_
_entity_poly.entity_id
_entity_poly.type
_entity_poly.pdbx_seq_one_letter_code
_entity_poly.pdbx_strand_id
1 'polypeptide(L)'
;MSVMNTFSGKKFDPMHMNSEDVSLEDLAHALSLLCRGGGHLKYFYSVGQHSINCMKEARARGWSKRVQLACLLHDASEAYIADIIRPVKAHLPEYYKIESKIMTCIFDKFGLGDLSEEENSRWKQLDDEILDHELRELMIGEKDRPVKSLASVPDMTERNWKDVAEKFIILAEALIKEK
;
A
#
# COMPACT_ATOMS: atom_id res chain seq x y z
N MET A 1 22.17 2.60 -18.22
CA MET A 1 21.22 2.09 -17.22
C MET A 1 20.49 3.28 -16.63
N SER A 2 19.19 3.18 -16.52
CA SER A 2 18.34 4.23 -15.92
C SER A 2 18.27 3.96 -14.43
N VAL A 3 18.79 4.86 -13.60
CA VAL A 3 18.75 4.76 -12.14
C VAL A 3 17.81 5.81 -11.57
N MET A 4 17.06 5.43 -10.54
CA MET A 4 16.30 6.36 -9.72
C MET A 4 17.07 6.72 -8.45
N ASN A 5 16.77 7.88 -7.89
CA ASN A 5 17.19 8.27 -6.55
C ASN A 5 15.99 8.21 -5.62
N THR A 6 16.15 7.62 -4.44
CA THR A 6 15.12 7.59 -3.41
C THR A 6 15.30 8.73 -2.41
N PHE A 7 14.32 8.90 -1.52
CA PHE A 7 14.36 9.91 -0.46
C PHE A 7 15.57 9.75 0.47
N SER A 8 15.93 8.51 0.83
CA SER A 8 17.12 8.24 1.66
C SER A 8 18.46 8.39 0.90
N GLY A 9 18.42 8.74 -0.38
CA GLY A 9 19.62 8.91 -1.23
C GLY A 9 20.14 7.61 -1.84
N LYS A 10 19.44 6.48 -1.74
CA LYS A 10 19.78 5.25 -2.45
C LYS A 10 19.64 5.45 -3.96
N LYS A 11 20.50 4.77 -4.72
CA LYS A 11 20.51 4.80 -6.19
C LYS A 11 20.51 3.39 -6.73
N PHE A 12 19.48 3.01 -7.47
CA PHE A 12 19.38 1.70 -8.12
C PHE A 12 18.45 1.75 -9.34
N ASP A 13 18.51 0.70 -10.14
CA ASP A 13 17.59 0.47 -11.26
C ASP A 13 16.39 -0.34 -10.74
N PRO A 14 15.17 0.22 -10.72
CA PRO A 14 13.98 -0.50 -10.23
C PRO A 14 13.69 -1.80 -10.98
N MET A 15 14.17 -1.91 -12.22
CA MET A 15 13.99 -3.15 -13.01
C MET A 15 14.92 -4.28 -12.57
N HIS A 16 15.94 -3.97 -11.78
CA HIS A 16 16.97 -4.90 -11.32
C HIS A 16 17.20 -4.79 -9.80
N MET A 17 16.20 -4.27 -9.07
CA MET A 17 16.30 -4.14 -7.62
C MET A 17 16.30 -5.48 -6.90
N ASN A 18 16.82 -5.47 -5.69
CA ASN A 18 16.83 -6.60 -4.75
C ASN A 18 16.36 -6.12 -3.36
N SER A 19 16.23 -7.04 -2.40
CA SER A 19 15.71 -6.73 -1.07
C SER A 19 16.57 -5.71 -0.29
N GLU A 20 17.87 -5.59 -0.58
CA GLU A 20 18.76 -4.61 0.08
C GLU A 20 18.52 -3.16 -0.41
N ASP A 21 17.92 -2.99 -1.59
CA ASP A 21 17.55 -1.68 -2.10
C ASP A 21 16.31 -1.12 -1.40
N VAL A 22 15.49 -2.00 -0.80
CA VAL A 22 14.26 -1.61 -0.09
C VAL A 22 14.57 -0.90 1.22
N SER A 23 13.97 0.26 1.42
CA SER A 23 14.04 1.05 2.67
C SER A 23 12.62 1.36 3.16
N LEU A 24 12.35 1.07 4.43
CA LEU A 24 11.05 1.41 5.04
C LEU A 24 10.80 2.92 5.04
N GLU A 25 11.85 3.71 5.25
CA GLU A 25 11.78 5.18 5.20
C GLU A 25 11.37 5.68 3.80
N ASP A 26 11.97 5.13 2.74
CA ASP A 26 11.63 5.48 1.35
C ASP A 26 10.19 5.10 1.01
N LEU A 27 9.76 3.90 1.41
CA LEU A 27 8.37 3.45 1.21
C LEU A 27 7.38 4.38 1.92
N ALA A 28 7.59 4.64 3.20
CA ALA A 28 6.69 5.49 3.99
C ALA A 28 6.62 6.91 3.43
N HIS A 29 7.76 7.48 3.05
CA HIS A 29 7.83 8.83 2.45
C HIS A 29 7.07 8.88 1.12
N ALA A 30 7.42 8.02 0.18
CA ALA A 30 6.84 8.05 -1.16
C ALA A 30 5.34 7.74 -1.14
N LEU A 31 4.91 6.68 -0.45
CA LEU A 31 3.49 6.31 -0.36
C LEU A 31 2.62 7.38 0.31
N SER A 32 3.20 8.17 1.24
CA SER A 32 2.48 9.26 1.90
C SER A 32 2.33 10.50 1.03
N LEU A 33 3.13 10.64 -0.02
CA LEU A 33 3.05 11.72 -1.02
C LEU A 33 2.28 11.32 -2.28
N LEU A 34 2.11 10.03 -2.54
CA LEU A 34 1.35 9.54 -3.68
C LEU A 34 -0.16 9.69 -3.41
N CYS A 35 -0.83 10.49 -4.25
CA CYS A 35 -2.28 10.64 -4.20
C CYS A 35 -2.96 9.45 -4.87
N ARG A 36 -3.94 8.84 -4.20
CA ARG A 36 -4.76 7.76 -4.78
C ARG A 36 -5.73 8.26 -5.83
N GLY A 37 -6.20 7.32 -6.67
CA GLY A 37 -7.22 7.57 -7.69
C GLY A 37 -6.81 8.59 -8.74
N GLY A 38 -5.51 8.75 -9.00
CA GLY A 38 -4.99 9.72 -9.96
C GLY A 38 -5.32 11.18 -9.60
N GLY A 39 -5.59 11.49 -8.33
CA GLY A 39 -5.95 12.83 -7.86
C GLY A 39 -7.42 13.20 -8.09
N HIS A 40 -8.29 12.28 -8.51
CA HIS A 40 -9.72 12.54 -8.76
C HIS A 40 -10.61 12.36 -7.52
N LEU A 41 -10.02 12.38 -6.32
CA LEU A 41 -10.75 12.35 -5.06
C LEU A 41 -11.10 13.78 -4.59
N LYS A 42 -12.04 13.91 -3.65
CA LYS A 42 -12.52 15.20 -3.12
C LYS A 42 -11.39 16.06 -2.52
N TYR A 43 -10.36 15.42 -1.99
CA TYR A 43 -9.18 16.05 -1.39
C TYR A 43 -8.01 15.08 -1.41
N PHE A 44 -6.84 15.53 -0.97
CA PHE A 44 -5.66 14.67 -0.92
C PHE A 44 -5.86 13.48 0.02
N TYR A 45 -5.68 12.28 -0.52
CA TYR A 45 -5.72 11.02 0.21
C TYR A 45 -4.64 10.12 -0.36
N SER A 46 -3.69 9.73 0.49
CA SER A 46 -2.46 9.05 0.02
C SER A 46 -2.59 7.53 0.01
N VAL A 47 -1.74 6.89 -0.79
CA VAL A 47 -1.54 5.43 -0.77
C VAL A 47 -1.12 4.97 0.62
N GLY A 48 -0.24 5.71 1.30
CA GLY A 48 0.17 5.40 2.68
C GLY A 48 -1.00 5.41 3.66
N GLN A 49 -1.95 6.34 3.52
CA GLN A 49 -3.15 6.39 4.38
C GLN A 49 -4.08 5.20 4.12
N HIS A 50 -4.30 4.83 2.86
CA HIS A 50 -5.00 3.63 2.47
C HIS A 50 -4.40 2.38 3.11
N SER A 51 -3.10 2.18 2.94
CA SER A 51 -2.36 1.04 3.50
C SER A 51 -2.50 0.94 5.03
N ILE A 52 -2.47 2.08 5.73
CA ILE A 52 -2.71 2.15 7.19
C ILE A 52 -4.14 1.72 7.52
N ASN A 53 -5.14 2.12 6.74
CA ASN A 53 -6.53 1.70 6.96
C ASN A 53 -6.71 0.20 6.71
N CYS A 54 -6.11 -0.37 5.67
CA CYS A 54 -6.09 -1.82 5.42
C CYS A 54 -5.48 -2.57 6.61
N MET A 55 -4.33 -2.13 7.10
CA MET A 55 -3.69 -2.75 8.26
C MET A 55 -4.55 -2.68 9.53
N LYS A 56 -5.19 -1.53 9.80
CA LYS A 56 -6.08 -1.37 10.97
C LYS A 56 -7.29 -2.27 10.89
N GLU A 57 -7.88 -2.42 9.72
CA GLU A 57 -9.00 -3.33 9.51
C GLU A 57 -8.57 -4.79 9.72
N ALA A 58 -7.42 -5.22 9.17
CA ALA A 58 -6.86 -6.54 9.44
C ALA A 58 -6.64 -6.80 10.94
N ARG A 59 -6.17 -5.79 11.68
CA ARG A 59 -6.02 -5.83 13.14
C ARG A 59 -7.36 -5.98 13.84
N ALA A 60 -8.37 -5.20 13.45
CA ALA A 60 -9.71 -5.25 14.02
C ALA A 60 -10.40 -6.61 13.80
N ARG A 61 -10.09 -7.29 12.68
CA ARG A 61 -10.52 -8.66 12.40
C ARG A 61 -9.75 -9.72 13.18
N GLY A 62 -8.74 -9.34 13.96
CA GLY A 62 -7.90 -10.29 14.73
C GLY A 62 -6.96 -11.12 13.87
N TRP A 63 -6.60 -10.67 12.66
CA TRP A 63 -5.70 -11.40 11.77
C TRP A 63 -4.26 -11.37 12.27
N SER A 64 -3.46 -12.34 11.84
CA SER A 64 -2.05 -12.47 12.26
C SER A 64 -1.23 -11.21 11.95
N LYS A 65 -0.15 -11.00 12.70
CA LYS A 65 0.78 -9.88 12.48
C LYS A 65 1.37 -9.89 11.07
N ARG A 66 1.60 -11.08 10.51
CA ARG A 66 2.06 -11.24 9.12
C ARG A 66 1.05 -10.69 8.13
N VAL A 67 -0.23 -11.03 8.28
CA VAL A 67 -1.30 -10.50 7.41
C VAL A 67 -1.51 -9.01 7.61
N GLN A 68 -1.43 -8.51 8.86
CA GLN A 68 -1.47 -7.06 9.12
C GLN A 68 -0.33 -6.32 8.40
N LEU A 69 0.91 -6.87 8.44
CA LEU A 69 2.05 -6.28 7.75
C LEU A 69 1.89 -6.39 6.22
N ALA A 70 1.37 -7.50 5.70
CA ALA A 70 1.05 -7.64 4.29
C ALA A 70 0.02 -6.58 3.84
N CYS A 71 -1.03 -6.33 4.63
CA CYS A 71 -2.01 -5.26 4.38
C CYS A 71 -1.36 -3.85 4.40
N LEU A 72 -0.34 -3.63 5.24
CA LEU A 72 0.37 -2.36 5.27
C LEU A 72 1.28 -2.16 4.05
N LEU A 73 1.81 -3.24 3.49
CA LEU A 73 2.83 -3.21 2.44
C LEU A 73 2.31 -3.60 1.05
N HIS A 74 1.02 -3.92 0.87
CA HIS A 74 0.51 -4.50 -0.37
C HIS A 74 0.67 -3.60 -1.60
N ASP A 75 0.61 -2.29 -1.43
CA ASP A 75 0.83 -1.27 -2.48
C ASP A 75 2.26 -0.67 -2.43
N ALA A 76 3.19 -1.29 -1.69
CA ALA A 76 4.50 -0.68 -1.46
C ALA A 76 5.38 -0.56 -2.72
N SER A 77 5.11 -1.35 -3.78
CA SER A 77 5.75 -1.18 -5.08
C SER A 77 5.49 0.18 -5.72
N GLU A 78 4.35 0.80 -5.41
CA GLU A 78 3.97 2.10 -5.96
C GLU A 78 4.93 3.22 -5.55
N ALA A 79 5.67 3.05 -4.46
CA ALA A 79 6.77 3.96 -4.08
C ALA A 79 7.84 4.10 -5.18
N TYR A 80 7.94 3.13 -6.09
CA TYR A 80 8.94 3.08 -7.15
C TYR A 80 8.35 3.23 -8.56
N ILE A 81 7.06 2.87 -8.75
CA ILE A 81 6.42 2.81 -10.08
C ILE A 81 5.10 3.61 -10.17
N ALA A 82 4.75 4.33 -9.12
CA ALA A 82 3.53 5.13 -8.96
C ALA A 82 2.21 4.31 -8.92
N ASP A 83 1.16 4.94 -8.38
CA ASP A 83 -0.23 4.42 -8.40
C ASP A 83 -0.84 4.64 -9.80
N ILE A 84 -1.20 3.55 -10.46
CA ILE A 84 -1.92 3.58 -11.73
C ILE A 84 -3.35 3.09 -11.49
N ILE A 85 -4.33 3.92 -11.82
CA ILE A 85 -5.74 3.57 -11.65
C ILE A 85 -6.12 2.27 -12.39
N ARG A 86 -6.90 1.41 -11.74
CA ARG A 86 -7.25 0.05 -12.21
C ARG A 86 -7.72 -0.01 -13.68
N PRO A 87 -8.58 0.92 -14.19
CA PRO A 87 -9.00 0.89 -15.60
C PRO A 87 -7.85 1.03 -16.59
N VAL A 88 -6.80 1.78 -16.26
CA VAL A 88 -5.61 1.93 -17.10
C VAL A 88 -4.67 0.75 -16.90
N LYS A 89 -4.44 0.36 -15.65
CA LYS A 89 -3.55 -0.75 -15.26
C LYS A 89 -3.93 -2.06 -15.94
N ALA A 90 -5.24 -2.32 -16.13
CA ALA A 90 -5.74 -3.51 -16.83
C ALA A 90 -5.24 -3.65 -18.28
N HIS A 91 -4.79 -2.56 -18.90
CA HIS A 91 -4.23 -2.54 -20.26
C HIS A 91 -2.70 -2.53 -20.29
N LEU A 92 -2.03 -2.68 -19.15
CA LEU A 92 -0.57 -2.58 -18.99
C LEU A 92 0.01 -3.91 -18.46
N PRO A 93 0.05 -4.99 -19.25
CA PRO A 93 0.52 -6.29 -18.77
C PRO A 93 1.99 -6.28 -18.30
N GLU A 94 2.84 -5.45 -18.92
CA GLU A 94 4.24 -5.31 -18.49
C GLU A 94 4.35 -4.64 -17.11
N TYR A 95 3.43 -3.72 -16.78
CA TYR A 95 3.38 -3.09 -15.46
C TYR A 95 3.18 -4.15 -14.36
N TYR A 96 2.25 -5.08 -14.52
CA TYR A 96 2.02 -6.16 -13.56
C TYR A 96 3.26 -7.04 -13.34
N LYS A 97 4.04 -7.30 -14.39
CA LYS A 97 5.28 -8.08 -14.27
C LYS A 97 6.33 -7.33 -13.45
N ILE A 98 6.47 -6.03 -13.70
CA ILE A 98 7.40 -5.15 -12.98
C ILE A 98 6.96 -5.03 -11.51
N GLU A 99 5.69 -4.72 -11.28
CA GLU A 99 5.09 -4.63 -9.95
C GLU A 99 5.31 -5.92 -9.14
N SER A 100 5.04 -7.08 -9.73
CA SER A 100 5.23 -8.38 -9.06
C SER A 100 6.68 -8.61 -8.63
N LYS A 101 7.67 -8.25 -9.48
CA LYS A 101 9.09 -8.38 -9.13
C LYS A 101 9.48 -7.47 -7.96
N ILE A 102 9.03 -6.21 -8.00
CA ILE A 102 9.30 -5.24 -6.95
C ILE A 102 8.63 -5.69 -5.64
N MET A 103 7.37 -6.14 -5.69
CA MET A 103 6.67 -6.66 -4.51
C MET A 103 7.34 -7.89 -3.92
N THR A 104 7.90 -8.78 -4.76
CA THR A 104 8.71 -9.92 -4.26
C THR A 104 9.90 -9.42 -3.44
N CYS A 105 10.69 -8.46 -3.96
CA CYS A 105 11.82 -7.88 -3.22
C CYS A 105 11.38 -7.23 -1.89
N ILE A 106 10.23 -6.53 -1.90
CA ILE A 106 9.69 -5.90 -0.69
C ILE A 106 9.23 -6.96 0.32
N PHE A 107 8.47 -7.95 -0.11
CA PHE A 107 7.99 -9.01 0.78
C PHE A 107 9.14 -9.84 1.34
N ASP A 108 10.15 -10.16 0.54
CA ASP A 108 11.37 -10.85 1.00
C ASP A 108 12.11 -10.03 2.05
N LYS A 109 12.28 -8.70 1.84
CA LYS A 109 12.89 -7.80 2.81
C LYS A 109 12.22 -7.83 4.17
N PHE A 110 10.89 -7.90 4.19
CA PHE A 110 10.11 -7.88 5.42
C PHE A 110 9.66 -9.29 5.86
N GLY A 111 10.23 -10.37 5.29
CA GLY A 111 9.97 -11.77 5.66
C GLY A 111 8.52 -12.18 5.43
N LEU A 112 7.93 -11.77 4.32
CA LEU A 112 6.58 -12.11 3.85
C LEU A 112 6.60 -12.95 2.56
N GLY A 113 7.78 -13.36 2.07
CA GLY A 113 7.91 -14.09 0.81
C GLY A 113 7.25 -15.49 0.80
N ASP A 114 6.94 -16.03 1.98
CA ASP A 114 6.32 -17.33 2.20
C ASP A 114 4.85 -17.25 2.68
N LEU A 115 4.15 -16.16 2.39
CA LEU A 115 2.72 -16.05 2.70
C LEU A 115 1.93 -17.18 2.01
N SER A 116 1.04 -17.83 2.78
CA SER A 116 0.14 -18.85 2.26
C SER A 116 -0.87 -18.26 1.26
N GLU A 117 -1.52 -19.13 0.46
CA GLU A 117 -2.60 -18.70 -0.43
C GLU A 117 -3.75 -18.02 0.34
N GLU A 118 -4.08 -18.51 1.53
CA GLU A 118 -5.10 -17.92 2.38
C GLU A 118 -4.68 -16.52 2.86
N GLU A 119 -3.44 -16.34 3.33
CA GLU A 119 -2.93 -15.03 3.75
C GLU A 119 -2.91 -14.04 2.59
N ASN A 120 -2.50 -14.48 1.40
CA ASN A 120 -2.53 -13.69 0.19
C ASN A 120 -3.96 -13.32 -0.24
N SER A 121 -4.92 -14.24 -0.14
CA SER A 121 -6.32 -13.96 -0.44
C SER A 121 -6.91 -12.93 0.52
N ARG A 122 -6.57 -13.00 1.81
CA ARG A 122 -7.07 -12.09 2.84
C ARG A 122 -6.73 -10.63 2.58
N TRP A 123 -5.45 -10.32 2.33
CA TRP A 123 -5.06 -8.91 2.12
C TRP A 123 -5.63 -8.36 0.79
N LYS A 124 -5.70 -9.19 -0.27
CA LYS A 124 -6.33 -8.79 -1.56
C LYS A 124 -7.81 -8.47 -1.40
N GLN A 125 -8.55 -9.35 -0.70
CA GLN A 125 -9.96 -9.10 -0.42
C GLN A 125 -10.14 -7.81 0.38
N LEU A 126 -9.27 -7.55 1.34
CA LEU A 126 -9.36 -6.38 2.19
C LEU A 126 -9.06 -5.08 1.45
N ASP A 127 -8.08 -5.08 0.54
CA ASP A 127 -7.81 -3.95 -0.35
C ASP A 127 -9.08 -3.57 -1.13
N ASP A 128 -9.75 -4.55 -1.75
CA ASP A 128 -11.00 -4.30 -2.49
C ASP A 128 -12.12 -3.75 -1.59
N GLU A 129 -12.28 -4.29 -0.39
CA GLU A 129 -13.30 -3.83 0.56
C GLU A 129 -13.05 -2.40 1.04
N ILE A 130 -11.81 -2.05 1.36
CA ILE A 130 -11.44 -0.67 1.75
C ILE A 130 -11.58 0.27 0.55
N LEU A 131 -11.17 -0.14 -0.65
CA LEU A 131 -11.34 0.66 -1.87
C LEU A 131 -12.81 1.02 -2.12
N ASP A 132 -13.75 0.08 -1.95
CA ASP A 132 -15.17 0.37 -2.13
C ASP A 132 -15.65 1.46 -1.16
N HIS A 133 -15.21 1.43 0.08
CA HIS A 133 -15.49 2.49 1.06
C HIS A 133 -14.86 3.83 0.68
N GLU A 134 -13.61 3.81 0.21
CA GLU A 134 -12.91 5.02 -0.26
C GLU A 134 -13.62 5.65 -1.46
N LEU A 135 -14.00 4.86 -2.44
CA LEU A 135 -14.72 5.35 -3.63
C LEU A 135 -16.06 5.96 -3.23
N ARG A 136 -16.83 5.28 -2.37
CA ARG A 136 -18.13 5.80 -1.90
C ARG A 136 -18.00 7.13 -1.17
N GLU A 137 -16.98 7.27 -0.32
CA GLU A 137 -16.80 8.44 0.53
C GLU A 137 -16.08 9.59 -0.19
N LEU A 138 -15.05 9.27 -0.96
CA LEU A 138 -14.10 10.25 -1.48
C LEU A 138 -14.32 10.60 -2.97
N MET A 139 -15.03 9.78 -3.74
CA MET A 139 -15.25 10.04 -5.16
C MET A 139 -16.65 10.61 -5.42
N ILE A 140 -16.72 11.66 -6.23
CA ILE A 140 -18.00 12.27 -6.61
C ILE A 140 -18.75 11.30 -7.55
N GLY A 141 -20.03 11.07 -7.27
CA GLY A 141 -20.87 10.18 -8.07
C GLY A 141 -20.95 8.74 -7.54
N GLU A 142 -20.16 8.36 -6.54
CA GLU A 142 -20.09 7.00 -6.01
C GLU A 142 -20.85 6.80 -4.68
N LYS A 143 -21.67 7.76 -4.26
CA LYS A 143 -22.37 7.74 -2.94
C LYS A 143 -23.21 6.49 -2.70
N ASP A 144 -23.79 5.90 -3.73
CA ASP A 144 -24.65 4.71 -3.65
C ASP A 144 -23.88 3.39 -3.87
N ARG A 145 -22.53 3.45 -3.94
CA ARG A 145 -21.70 2.25 -4.09
C ARG A 145 -21.96 1.28 -2.94
N PRO A 146 -22.27 0.00 -3.26
CA PRO A 146 -22.42 -1.01 -2.22
C PRO A 146 -21.08 -1.29 -1.54
N VAL A 147 -21.10 -1.37 -0.21
CA VAL A 147 -19.90 -1.69 0.58
C VAL A 147 -20.20 -2.79 1.58
N LYS A 148 -19.22 -3.62 1.88
CA LYS A 148 -19.28 -4.60 2.96
C LYS A 148 -19.04 -3.93 4.31
N SER A 149 -19.60 -4.48 5.38
CA SER A 149 -19.32 -4.01 6.74
C SER A 149 -17.85 -4.27 7.10
N LEU A 150 -17.23 -3.27 7.70
CA LEU A 150 -15.87 -3.34 8.23
C LEU A 150 -15.92 -3.52 9.77
N ALA A 151 -14.86 -4.08 10.33
CA ALA A 151 -14.68 -4.22 11.79
C ALA A 151 -14.07 -2.95 12.41
N SER A 152 -13.48 -2.08 11.60
CA SER A 152 -12.95 -0.78 12.00
C SER A 152 -13.61 0.37 11.24
N VAL A 153 -13.31 1.60 11.62
CA VAL A 153 -13.71 2.80 10.88
C VAL A 153 -12.46 3.35 10.18
N PRO A 154 -12.38 3.24 8.83
CA PRO A 154 -11.27 3.82 8.10
C PRO A 154 -11.21 5.35 8.27
N ASP A 155 -10.02 5.87 8.43
CA ASP A 155 -9.80 7.32 8.47
C ASP A 155 -9.75 7.87 7.04
N MET A 156 -10.83 8.47 6.61
CA MET A 156 -10.99 9.05 5.27
C MET A 156 -10.76 10.57 5.24
N THR A 157 -10.31 11.17 6.35
CA THR A 157 -10.07 12.62 6.40
C THR A 157 -8.75 12.98 5.74
N GLU A 158 -8.64 14.21 5.22
CA GLU A 158 -7.38 14.72 4.72
C GLU A 158 -6.33 14.75 5.86
N ARG A 159 -5.15 14.18 5.60
CA ARG A 159 -4.06 14.10 6.56
C ARG A 159 -2.79 14.72 6.00
N ASN A 160 -2.00 15.31 6.89
CA ASN A 160 -0.66 15.76 6.55
C ASN A 160 0.19 14.52 6.19
N TRP A 161 0.86 14.57 5.06
CA TRP A 161 1.67 13.46 4.58
C TRP A 161 2.79 13.05 5.55
N LYS A 162 3.36 14.00 6.33
CA LYS A 162 4.40 13.72 7.33
C LYS A 162 3.87 12.85 8.47
N ASP A 163 2.65 13.15 8.94
CA ASP A 163 2.00 12.38 9.99
C ASP A 163 1.66 10.97 9.49
N VAL A 164 1.30 10.84 8.21
CA VAL A 164 1.04 9.54 7.57
C VAL A 164 2.33 8.74 7.47
N ALA A 165 3.44 9.35 7.01
CA ALA A 165 4.74 8.70 6.88
C ALA A 165 5.26 8.21 8.23
N GLU A 166 5.24 9.06 9.26
CA GLU A 166 5.65 8.71 10.61
C GLU A 166 4.83 7.53 11.16
N LYS A 167 3.50 7.61 11.01
CA LYS A 167 2.60 6.57 11.45
C LYS A 167 2.82 5.24 10.72
N PHE A 168 3.07 5.30 9.42
CA PHE A 168 3.39 4.11 8.61
C PHE A 168 4.64 3.40 9.15
N ILE A 169 5.73 4.16 9.42
CA ILE A 169 6.98 3.62 9.98
C ILE A 169 6.73 2.98 11.35
N ILE A 170 6.08 3.70 12.27
CA ILE A 170 5.79 3.19 13.63
C ILE A 170 5.02 1.86 13.56
N LEU A 171 4.00 1.79 12.71
CA LEU A 171 3.16 0.60 12.58
C LEU A 171 3.93 -0.57 11.96
N ALA A 172 4.73 -0.32 10.93
CA ALA A 172 5.56 -1.33 10.29
C ALA A 172 6.59 -1.90 11.28
N GLU A 173 7.33 -1.03 11.99
CA GLU A 173 8.33 -1.46 12.98
C GLU A 173 7.73 -2.29 14.11
N ALA A 174 6.55 -1.90 14.62
CA ALA A 174 5.86 -2.67 15.64
C ALA A 174 5.50 -4.08 15.13
N LEU A 175 4.98 -4.18 13.90
CA LEU A 175 4.62 -5.47 13.31
C LEU A 175 5.83 -6.34 12.99
N ILE A 176 6.96 -5.75 12.59
CA ILE A 176 8.22 -6.46 12.32
C ILE A 176 8.82 -7.03 13.60
N LYS A 177 8.77 -6.30 14.72
CA LYS A 177 9.31 -6.73 16.02
C LYS A 177 8.48 -7.82 16.70
N GLU A 178 7.18 -7.90 16.40
CA GLU A 178 6.24 -8.84 17.02
C GLU A 178 6.00 -10.12 16.18
N LYS A 179 6.79 -10.33 15.14
CA LYS A 179 6.74 -11.47 14.21
C LYS A 179 7.25 -12.76 14.81
#